data_142b800f7a93e07b06c0a1a96ea51329
#
_entry.id   142b800f7a93e07b06c0a1a96ea51329
#
_cell.length_a   1.000
_cell.length_b   1.000
_cell.length_c   1.000
_cell.angle_alpha   90.00
_cell.angle_beta   90.00
_cell.angle_gamma   90.00
#
_symmetry.space_group_name_H-M   'P 1'
#
loop_
_entity.id
_entity.type
_entity.pdbx_description
1 polymer ?
#
loop_
_entity_poly.entity_id
_entity_poly.type
_entity_poly.pdbx_seq_one_letter_code
_entity_poly.pdbx_strand_id
1 'polypeptide(L)'
;VANGLVGLLSMALAWLWISPRTTLWSRVGIAAATVGGIVMMIGSILIIFDITGWYLAGLVSSTGSALIGIWLLVANQLQRHSARLPRRLIMLGMTSAIFMILGWLAVPGVIARIDDPQLAPWFVNAGLLSWMGTYLLYPVWCFWLSRRYGG
;
A
#
# COMPACT_ATOMS: atom_id res chain seq x y z
N VAL A 1 14.14 4.74 -3.37
CA VAL A 1 14.07 5.44 -2.06
C VAL A 1 12.62 5.78 -1.71
N ALA A 2 11.82 6.36 -2.61
CA ALA A 2 10.44 6.78 -2.32
C ALA A 2 9.56 5.64 -1.79
N ASN A 3 9.63 4.44 -2.41
CA ASN A 3 8.85 3.27 -1.99
C ASN A 3 9.15 2.87 -0.54
N GLY A 4 10.42 2.87 -0.15
CA GLY A 4 10.83 2.53 1.21
C GLY A 4 10.30 3.53 2.24
N LEU A 5 10.33 4.83 1.93
CA LEU A 5 9.77 5.87 2.80
C LEU A 5 8.24 5.73 2.95
N VAL A 6 7.53 5.51 1.85
CA VAL A 6 6.08 5.26 1.89
C VAL A 6 5.76 4.02 2.71
N GLY A 7 6.55 2.95 2.56
CA GLY A 7 6.43 1.73 3.36
C GLY A 7 6.58 1.99 4.85
N LEU A 8 7.65 2.68 5.26
CA LEU A 8 7.92 3.05 6.66
C LEU A 8 6.80 3.92 7.25
N LEU A 9 6.39 4.96 6.53
CA LEU A 9 5.32 5.86 6.99
C LEU A 9 3.98 5.11 7.12
N SER A 10 3.69 4.18 6.21
CA SER A 10 2.48 3.37 6.27
C SER A 10 2.49 2.41 7.46
N MET A 11 3.65 1.81 7.78
CA MET A 11 3.83 0.99 8.98
C MET A 11 3.60 1.84 10.24
N ALA A 12 4.26 3.00 10.35
CA ALA A 12 4.11 3.88 11.49
C ALA A 12 2.65 4.32 11.66
N LEU A 13 1.99 4.71 10.57
CA LEU A 13 0.59 5.10 10.60
C LEU A 13 -0.32 3.94 11.04
N ALA A 14 -0.08 2.72 10.55
CA ALA A 14 -0.84 1.55 10.94
C ALA A 14 -0.70 1.24 12.45
N TRP A 15 0.50 1.38 12.99
CA TRP A 15 0.75 1.18 14.43
C TRP A 15 0.15 2.30 15.30
N LEU A 16 0.23 3.56 14.86
CA LEU A 16 -0.37 4.70 15.57
C LEU A 16 -1.90 4.70 15.51
N TRP A 17 -2.46 4.15 14.43
CA TRP A 17 -3.91 4.06 14.21
C TRP A 17 -4.57 2.92 14.98
N ILE A 18 -3.83 2.19 15.82
CA ILE A 18 -4.41 1.14 16.65
C ILE A 18 -5.50 1.77 17.53
N SER A 19 -6.75 1.57 17.13
CA SER A 19 -7.88 1.78 18.00
C SER A 19 -7.76 0.79 19.16
N PRO A 20 -8.09 1.18 20.41
CA PRO A 20 -8.04 0.27 21.56
C PRO A 20 -8.94 -0.99 21.42
N ARG A 21 -9.70 -1.07 20.34
CA ARG A 21 -10.48 -2.25 19.97
C ARG A 21 -9.62 -3.21 19.15
N THR A 22 -8.99 -4.14 19.83
CA THR A 22 -8.21 -5.24 19.23
C THR A 22 -9.12 -6.29 18.60
N THR A 23 -9.81 -5.94 17.53
CA THR A 23 -10.52 -6.93 16.71
C THR A 23 -9.51 -7.74 15.90
N LEU A 24 -9.85 -8.99 15.56
CA LEU A 24 -9.02 -9.83 14.69
C LEU A 24 -8.66 -9.09 13.39
N TRP A 25 -9.62 -8.40 12.78
CA TRP A 25 -9.44 -7.62 11.56
C TRP A 25 -8.41 -6.49 11.70
N SER A 26 -8.39 -5.82 12.86
CA SER A 26 -7.39 -4.79 13.14
C SER A 26 -5.98 -5.39 13.20
N ARG A 27 -5.80 -6.55 13.84
CA ARG A 27 -4.51 -7.25 13.92
C ARG A 27 -4.03 -7.70 12.54
N VAL A 28 -4.92 -8.31 11.75
CA VAL A 28 -4.64 -8.73 10.37
C VAL A 28 -4.24 -7.53 9.51
N GLY A 29 -4.95 -6.41 9.62
CA GLY A 29 -4.62 -5.19 8.89
C GLY A 29 -3.23 -4.66 9.25
N ILE A 30 -2.89 -4.59 10.55
CA ILE A 30 -1.57 -4.11 11.01
C ILE A 30 -0.46 -5.05 10.51
N ALA A 31 -0.66 -6.37 10.62
CA ALA A 31 0.30 -7.34 10.11
C ALA A 31 0.51 -7.16 8.60
N ALA A 32 -0.58 -6.99 7.84
CA ALA A 32 -0.50 -6.73 6.41
C ALA A 32 0.27 -5.43 6.09
N ALA A 33 -0.01 -4.33 6.81
CA ALA A 33 0.73 -3.08 6.63
C ALA A 33 2.22 -3.22 6.97
N THR A 34 2.54 -3.96 8.03
CA THR A 34 3.93 -4.19 8.46
C THR A 34 4.69 -5.00 7.41
N VAL A 35 4.14 -6.14 6.98
CA VAL A 35 4.76 -6.97 5.94
C VAL A 35 4.84 -6.19 4.62
N GLY A 36 3.79 -5.49 4.23
CA GLY A 36 3.76 -4.66 3.03
C GLY A 36 4.83 -3.57 3.03
N GLY A 37 4.99 -2.88 4.15
CA GLY A 37 6.03 -1.87 4.32
C GLY A 37 7.44 -2.46 4.19
N ILE A 38 7.70 -3.61 4.79
CA ILE A 38 8.98 -4.34 4.66
C ILE A 38 9.22 -4.71 3.19
N VAL A 39 8.22 -5.25 2.49
CA VAL A 39 8.35 -5.61 1.07
C VAL A 39 8.66 -4.38 0.20
N MET A 40 8.01 -3.24 0.46
CA MET A 40 8.33 -1.98 -0.24
C MET A 40 9.76 -1.49 0.04
N MET A 41 10.25 -1.67 1.27
CA MET A 41 11.65 -1.37 1.62
C MET A 41 12.61 -2.28 0.85
N ILE A 42 12.32 -3.58 0.78
CA ILE A 42 13.11 -4.54 -0.02
C ILE A 42 13.17 -4.09 -1.48
N GLY A 43 12.04 -3.72 -2.09
CA GLY A 43 12.02 -3.19 -3.46
C GLY A 43 12.92 -1.95 -3.64
N SER A 44 12.98 -1.06 -2.64
CA SER A 44 13.90 0.09 -2.67
C SER A 44 15.36 -0.32 -2.53
N ILE A 45 15.67 -1.29 -1.68
CA ILE A 45 17.02 -1.82 -1.47
C ILE A 45 17.53 -2.48 -2.74
N LEU A 46 16.70 -3.26 -3.43
CA LEU A 46 17.07 -3.94 -4.67
C LEU A 46 17.55 -2.95 -5.75
N ILE A 47 16.94 -1.77 -5.85
CA ILE A 47 17.38 -0.71 -6.79
C ILE A 47 18.64 0.00 -6.28
N ILE A 48 18.70 0.35 -4.98
CA ILE A 48 19.82 1.13 -4.42
C ILE A 48 21.13 0.38 -4.57
N PHE A 49 21.11 -0.93 -4.41
CA PHE A 49 22.30 -1.80 -4.51
C PHE A 49 22.46 -2.45 -5.89
N ASP A 50 21.68 -2.01 -6.88
CA ASP A 50 21.73 -2.51 -8.26
C ASP A 50 21.64 -4.04 -8.38
N ILE A 51 20.83 -4.66 -7.49
CA ILE A 51 20.63 -6.11 -7.44
C ILE A 51 19.68 -6.57 -8.55
N THR A 52 18.69 -5.74 -8.90
CA THR A 52 17.72 -5.97 -9.98
C THR A 52 17.45 -4.68 -10.73
N GLY A 53 16.90 -4.79 -11.95
CA GLY A 53 16.43 -3.63 -12.68
C GLY A 53 15.24 -2.95 -12.01
N TRP A 54 14.91 -1.77 -12.48
CA TRP A 54 13.86 -0.93 -11.90
C TRP A 54 12.46 -1.57 -12.00
N TYR A 55 12.23 -2.37 -13.06
CA TYR A 55 10.92 -2.97 -13.31
C TYR A 55 10.59 -4.04 -12.28
N LEU A 56 11.50 -5.03 -12.08
CA LEU A 56 11.32 -6.08 -11.09
C LEU A 56 11.21 -5.52 -9.66
N ALA A 57 12.04 -4.56 -9.31
CA ALA A 57 11.95 -3.88 -8.00
C ALA A 57 10.63 -3.10 -7.86
N GLY A 58 10.11 -2.55 -8.96
CA GLY A 58 8.79 -1.93 -9.03
C GLY A 58 7.66 -2.93 -8.77
N LEU A 59 7.74 -4.13 -9.37
CA LEU A 59 6.78 -5.21 -9.12
C LEU A 59 6.80 -5.67 -7.65
N VAL A 60 8.00 -5.82 -7.06
CA VAL A 60 8.14 -6.12 -5.61
C VAL A 60 7.47 -5.04 -4.77
N SER A 61 7.73 -3.76 -5.07
CA SER A 61 7.10 -2.65 -4.35
C SER A 61 5.58 -2.63 -4.53
N SER A 62 5.07 -2.98 -5.71
CA SER A 62 3.63 -3.08 -5.98
C SER A 62 2.96 -4.16 -5.14
N THR A 63 3.62 -5.31 -4.93
CA THR A 63 3.10 -6.35 -4.02
C THR A 63 3.06 -5.88 -2.58
N GLY A 64 4.07 -5.13 -2.13
CA GLY A 64 4.09 -4.51 -0.81
C GLY A 64 2.96 -3.48 -0.64
N SER A 65 2.72 -2.66 -1.66
CA SER A 65 1.62 -1.69 -1.63
C SER A 65 0.25 -2.37 -1.55
N ALA A 66 0.07 -3.53 -2.17
CA ALA A 66 -1.17 -4.29 -2.10
C ALA A 66 -1.49 -4.75 -0.67
N LEU A 67 -0.49 -5.16 0.09
CA LEU A 67 -0.66 -5.51 1.52
C LEU A 67 -1.03 -4.27 2.35
N ILE A 68 -0.40 -3.11 2.09
CA ILE A 68 -0.80 -1.85 2.74
C ILE A 68 -2.23 -1.47 2.34
N GLY A 69 -2.62 -1.72 1.08
CA GLY A 69 -3.98 -1.52 0.60
C GLY A 69 -5.01 -2.33 1.39
N ILE A 70 -4.71 -3.58 1.74
CA ILE A 70 -5.57 -4.41 2.60
C ILE A 70 -5.78 -3.74 3.96
N TRP A 71 -4.70 -3.26 4.61
CA TRP A 71 -4.82 -2.53 5.86
C TRP A 71 -5.69 -1.28 5.70
N LEU A 72 -5.44 -0.48 4.66
CA LEU A 72 -6.17 0.75 4.41
C LEU A 72 -7.68 0.48 4.19
N LEU A 73 -8.01 -0.61 3.48
CA LEU A 73 -9.39 -1.04 3.28
C LEU A 73 -10.05 -1.41 4.61
N VAL A 74 -9.40 -2.24 5.43
CA VAL A 74 -9.89 -2.66 6.75
C VAL A 74 -10.06 -1.45 7.67
N ALA A 75 -9.07 -0.55 7.71
CA ALA A 75 -9.12 0.65 8.55
C ALA A 75 -10.32 1.54 8.18
N ASN A 76 -10.54 1.81 6.89
CA ASN A 76 -11.67 2.62 6.44
C ASN A 76 -13.03 1.91 6.65
N GLN A 77 -13.09 0.59 6.44
CA GLN A 77 -14.31 -0.19 6.68
C GLN A 77 -14.73 -0.16 8.17
N LEU A 78 -13.79 -0.30 9.08
CA LEU A 78 -14.05 -0.21 10.52
C LEU A 78 -14.53 1.19 10.93
N GLN A 79 -13.98 2.24 10.31
CA GLN A 79 -14.39 3.62 10.57
C GLN A 79 -15.74 3.99 9.95
N ARG A 80 -16.20 3.27 8.93
CA ARG A 80 -17.52 3.49 8.31
C ARG A 80 -18.66 3.35 9.32
N HIS A 81 -18.52 2.46 10.29
CA HIS A 81 -19.54 2.22 11.32
C HIS A 81 -19.39 3.12 12.55
N SER A 82 -18.27 3.83 12.70
CA SER A 82 -17.98 4.65 13.88
C SER A 82 -18.38 6.13 13.74
N ALA A 83 -18.82 6.56 12.58
CA ALA A 83 -19.13 7.95 12.23
C ALA A 83 -18.04 9.00 12.56
N ARG A 84 -16.80 8.54 12.86
CA ARG A 84 -15.68 9.43 13.24
C ARG A 84 -15.07 10.15 12.03
N LEU A 85 -15.13 9.53 10.85
CA LEU A 85 -14.59 10.10 9.62
C LEU A 85 -15.71 10.51 8.66
N PRO A 86 -15.55 11.64 7.93
CA PRO A 86 -16.49 12.04 6.91
C PRO A 86 -16.53 11.00 5.78
N ARG A 87 -17.71 10.74 5.25
CA ARG A 87 -17.93 9.73 4.20
C ARG A 87 -17.00 9.90 2.99
N ARG A 88 -16.73 11.16 2.61
CA ARG A 88 -15.80 11.47 1.49
C ARG A 88 -14.39 10.96 1.74
N LEU A 89 -13.89 11.10 2.97
CA LEU A 89 -12.55 10.62 3.33
C LEU A 89 -12.48 9.10 3.37
N ILE A 90 -13.53 8.43 3.87
CA ILE A 90 -13.64 6.97 3.84
C ILE A 90 -13.66 6.48 2.39
N MET A 91 -14.45 7.09 1.51
CA MET A 91 -14.51 6.71 0.10
C MET A 91 -13.14 6.88 -0.58
N LEU A 92 -12.45 7.99 -0.34
CA LEU A 92 -11.11 8.22 -0.88
C LEU A 92 -10.12 7.14 -0.42
N GLY A 93 -10.13 6.81 0.89
CA GLY A 93 -9.30 5.73 1.43
C GLY A 93 -9.62 4.37 0.85
N MET A 94 -10.90 4.04 0.67
CA MET A 94 -11.32 2.78 0.06
C MET A 94 -10.93 2.71 -1.43
N THR A 95 -11.10 3.80 -2.19
CA THR A 95 -10.66 3.87 -3.59
C THR A 95 -9.15 3.70 -3.70
N SER A 96 -8.38 4.40 -2.86
CA SER A 96 -6.93 4.23 -2.78
C SER A 96 -6.55 2.77 -2.48
N ALA A 97 -7.20 2.15 -1.50
CA ALA A 97 -6.97 0.76 -1.13
C ALA A 97 -7.23 -0.21 -2.29
N ILE A 98 -8.32 -0.01 -3.06
CA ILE A 98 -8.63 -0.85 -4.22
C ILE A 98 -7.52 -0.74 -5.27
N PHE A 99 -7.08 0.47 -5.61
CA PHE A 99 -5.95 0.64 -6.54
C PHE A 99 -4.68 -0.02 -6.02
N MET A 100 -4.36 0.13 -4.73
CA MET A 100 -3.18 -0.49 -4.14
C MET A 100 -3.25 -2.03 -4.19
N ILE A 101 -4.42 -2.62 -3.95
CA ILE A 101 -4.65 -4.07 -3.98
C ILE A 101 -4.42 -4.65 -5.40
N LEU A 102 -4.59 -3.87 -6.47
CA LEU A 102 -4.22 -4.31 -7.83
C LEU A 102 -2.74 -4.71 -7.93
N GLY A 103 -1.90 -4.25 -7.03
CA GLY A 103 -0.50 -4.69 -6.94
C GLY A 103 -0.31 -6.20 -6.79
N TRP A 104 -1.33 -6.96 -6.36
CA TRP A 104 -1.30 -8.43 -6.37
C TRP A 104 -1.13 -9.02 -7.77
N LEU A 105 -1.56 -8.31 -8.82
CA LEU A 105 -1.37 -8.75 -10.20
C LEU A 105 0.12 -8.74 -10.61
N ALA A 106 0.99 -8.06 -9.85
CA ALA A 106 2.42 -8.06 -10.07
C ALA A 106 3.13 -9.33 -9.55
N VAL A 107 2.50 -10.10 -8.64
CA VAL A 107 3.10 -11.29 -8.01
C VAL A 107 3.64 -12.31 -9.01
N PRO A 108 2.92 -12.70 -10.07
CA PRO A 108 3.47 -13.64 -11.06
C PRO A 108 4.74 -13.11 -11.74
N GLY A 109 4.82 -11.81 -11.99
CA GLY A 109 6.02 -11.17 -12.55
C GLY A 109 7.22 -11.22 -11.61
N VAL A 110 6.98 -11.06 -10.30
CA VAL A 110 8.03 -11.21 -9.27
C VAL A 110 8.53 -12.66 -9.22
N ILE A 111 7.63 -13.63 -9.21
CA ILE A 111 7.98 -15.06 -9.17
C ILE A 111 8.77 -15.46 -10.43
N ALA A 112 8.36 -14.99 -11.60
CA ALA A 112 9.01 -15.25 -12.87
C ALA A 112 10.28 -14.39 -13.07
N ARG A 113 10.61 -13.50 -12.14
CA ARG A 113 11.75 -12.57 -12.20
C ARG A 113 11.78 -11.74 -13.49
N ILE A 114 10.63 -11.27 -13.93
CA ILE A 114 10.51 -10.46 -15.15
C ILE A 114 11.07 -9.06 -14.86
N ASP A 115 12.13 -8.69 -15.55
CA ASP A 115 12.75 -7.36 -15.40
C ASP A 115 12.62 -6.49 -16.67
N ASP A 116 11.93 -6.97 -17.67
CA ASP A 116 11.59 -6.23 -18.88
C ASP A 116 10.05 -6.09 -19.00
N PRO A 117 9.51 -4.87 -19.03
CA PRO A 117 8.08 -4.64 -19.18
C PRO A 117 7.50 -5.18 -20.49
N GLN A 118 8.33 -5.32 -21.55
CA GLN A 118 7.89 -5.86 -22.85
C GLN A 118 7.64 -7.37 -22.79
N LEU A 119 8.32 -8.09 -21.90
CA LEU A 119 8.16 -9.53 -21.68
C LEU A 119 7.02 -9.83 -20.70
N ALA A 120 6.53 -8.81 -19.99
CA ALA A 120 5.51 -8.99 -18.97
C ALA A 120 4.12 -9.17 -19.59
N PRO A 121 3.32 -10.15 -19.14
CA PRO A 121 1.91 -10.23 -19.48
C PRO A 121 1.17 -8.96 -19.10
N TRP A 122 0.13 -8.60 -19.85
CA TRP A 122 -0.63 -7.36 -19.65
C TRP A 122 -1.15 -7.18 -18.22
N PHE A 123 -1.56 -8.26 -17.56
CA PHE A 123 -2.09 -8.22 -16.19
C PHE A 123 -1.00 -7.88 -15.15
N VAL A 124 0.26 -8.29 -15.38
CA VAL A 124 1.40 -7.90 -14.55
C VAL A 124 1.63 -6.40 -14.67
N ASN A 125 1.59 -5.87 -15.89
CA ASN A 125 1.65 -4.42 -16.13
C ASN A 125 0.47 -3.68 -15.48
N ALA A 126 -0.73 -4.27 -15.48
CA ALA A 126 -1.89 -3.70 -14.78
C ALA A 126 -1.66 -3.61 -13.26
N GLY A 127 -0.83 -4.46 -12.67
CA GLY A 127 -0.41 -4.37 -11.26
C GLY A 127 0.29 -3.05 -10.92
N LEU A 128 0.93 -2.40 -11.89
CA LEU A 128 1.55 -1.08 -11.71
C LEU A 128 0.52 0.05 -11.50
N LEU A 129 -0.76 -0.17 -11.80
CA LEU A 129 -1.84 0.77 -11.44
C LEU A 129 -1.93 0.98 -9.92
N SER A 130 -1.37 0.06 -9.12
CA SER A 130 -1.24 0.23 -7.67
C SER A 130 -0.48 1.51 -7.29
N TRP A 131 0.38 2.01 -8.17
CA TRP A 131 1.12 3.24 -7.96
C TRP A 131 0.21 4.47 -7.92
N MET A 132 -0.90 4.48 -8.65
CA MET A 132 -1.90 5.55 -8.54
C MET A 132 -2.51 5.59 -7.13
N GLY A 133 -2.82 4.42 -6.56
CA GLY A 133 -3.25 4.30 -5.16
C GLY A 133 -2.18 4.82 -4.20
N THR A 134 -0.94 4.35 -4.37
CA THR A 134 0.17 4.58 -3.44
C THR A 134 0.72 6.00 -3.47
N TYR A 135 0.89 6.60 -4.66
CA TYR A 135 1.58 7.89 -4.79
C TYR A 135 0.64 9.07 -5.01
N LEU A 136 -0.61 8.83 -5.40
CA LEU A 136 -1.57 9.89 -5.64
C LEU A 136 -2.68 9.89 -4.58
N LEU A 137 -3.45 8.82 -4.49
CA LEU A 137 -4.66 8.81 -3.65
C LEU A 137 -4.34 8.68 -2.16
N TYR A 138 -3.38 7.83 -1.80
CA TYR A 138 -3.01 7.59 -0.40
C TYR A 138 -2.40 8.83 0.28
N PRO A 139 -1.46 9.58 -0.32
CA PRO A 139 -0.97 10.84 0.25
C PRO A 139 -2.06 11.88 0.43
N VAL A 140 -3.01 12.00 -0.52
CA VAL A 140 -4.15 12.92 -0.40
C VAL A 140 -5.04 12.51 0.77
N TRP A 141 -5.30 11.21 0.93
CA TRP A 141 -6.03 10.67 2.08
C TRP A 141 -5.32 10.97 3.40
N CYS A 142 -4.01 10.75 3.49
CA CYS A 142 -3.19 11.06 4.69
C CYS A 142 -3.25 12.56 5.03
N PHE A 143 -3.13 13.43 4.02
CA PHE A 143 -3.18 14.88 4.19
C PHE A 143 -4.55 15.34 4.73
N TRP A 144 -5.65 14.83 4.19
CA TRP A 144 -6.98 15.18 4.70
C TRP A 144 -7.22 14.62 6.10
N LEU A 145 -6.68 13.45 6.38
CA LEU A 145 -6.72 12.85 7.70
C LEU A 145 -5.99 13.70 8.73
N SER A 146 -4.77 14.16 8.42
CA SER A 146 -3.96 15.00 9.32
C SER A 146 -4.65 16.31 9.67
N ARG A 147 -5.30 16.94 8.69
CA ARG A 147 -6.08 18.17 8.93
C ARG A 147 -7.27 17.97 9.87
N ARG A 148 -7.79 16.75 9.95
CA ARG A 148 -8.94 16.45 10.82
C ARG A 148 -8.52 16.23 12.28
N TYR A 149 -7.31 15.76 12.52
CA TYR A 149 -6.80 15.45 13.86
C TYR A 149 -5.76 16.46 14.38
N GLY A 150 -5.27 17.34 13.52
CA GLY A 150 -4.25 18.34 13.87
C GLY A 150 -4.80 19.74 14.15
N GLY A 151 -6.10 19.95 14.06
CA GLY A 151 -6.83 21.17 14.48
C GLY A 151 -7.78 20.82 15.60
#